data_384f0d66bdb3d50d21a7e7a430746c25
#
_entry.id   384f0d66bdb3d50d21a7e7a430746c25
#
_cell.length_a   1.000
_cell.length_b   1.000
_cell.length_c   1.000
_cell.angle_alpha   90.00
_cell.angle_beta   90.00
_cell.angle_gamma   90.00
#
_symmetry.space_group_name_H-M   'P 1'
#
loop_
_entity.id
_entity.type
_entity.pdbx_description
1 polymer ?
#
loop_
_entity_poly.entity_id
_entity_poly.type
_entity_poly.pdbx_seq_one_letter_code
_entity_poly.pdbx_strand_id
1 'polypeptide(L)'
;MGKATREAYGEALAELVAENKKIVVLDADLSGSTKTANAKKVAPERFFNMGIAESDMIGHAAGFATSGFIPFASSFSMFCTGRAWEQIRNSVAYPHLNVKVCGTHAGITVGEDGVSHQAIEDIALMRVVPGMEVYVPCDAAQTKAVIRHVASTNTPCYVRLGRSSVEDVYTEDTAFDFSKVHVVREGKDAVIFACGLMVQSALKAAEKLSAEGKEVAVVDVCAIKPCNEEQIAELLAKYDVVFTAEEHNVIGGLGGLICEIAADKCPKKIHRIGIQDTYAESGDANKLMAKYKLDGEGVYEQVKAAL
;
A
#
# COMPACT_ATOMS: atom_id res chain seq x y z
N MET A 1 18.36 9.79 -0.53
CA MET A 1 16.96 9.55 -0.15
C MET A 1 16.20 9.33 -1.43
N GLY A 2 15.45 8.24 -1.52
CA GLY A 2 14.57 7.99 -2.66
C GLY A 2 13.34 8.91 -2.68
N LYS A 3 12.38 8.59 -3.48
CA LYS A 3 11.19 9.41 -3.75
C LYS A 3 9.98 8.90 -2.94
N ALA A 4 9.05 9.78 -2.57
CA ALA A 4 7.78 9.36 -2.00
C ALA A 4 6.93 8.59 -3.02
N THR A 5 6.20 7.56 -2.59
CA THR A 5 5.37 6.77 -3.51
C THR A 5 4.27 7.61 -4.16
N ARG A 6 3.70 8.61 -3.46
CA ARG A 6 2.76 9.58 -4.07
C ARG A 6 3.37 10.41 -5.20
N GLU A 7 4.68 10.71 -5.14
CA GLU A 7 5.37 11.47 -6.19
C GLU A 7 5.56 10.60 -7.44
N ALA A 8 6.00 9.36 -7.25
CA ALA A 8 6.09 8.37 -8.32
C ALA A 8 4.73 8.09 -8.98
N TYR A 9 3.66 8.03 -8.16
CA TYR A 9 2.28 7.96 -8.65
C TYR A 9 1.94 9.13 -9.57
N GLY A 10 2.17 10.37 -9.13
CA GLY A 10 1.86 11.56 -9.93
C GLY A 10 2.63 11.62 -11.25
N GLU A 11 3.88 11.12 -11.29
CA GLU A 11 4.67 11.01 -12.52
C GLU A 11 4.10 9.94 -13.46
N ALA A 12 3.88 8.72 -12.96
CA ALA A 12 3.31 7.64 -13.77
C ALA A 12 1.91 7.98 -14.31
N LEU A 13 1.09 8.67 -13.51
CA LEU A 13 -0.23 9.11 -13.93
C LEU A 13 -0.16 10.16 -15.04
N ALA A 14 0.79 11.11 -14.96
CA ALA A 14 1.01 12.10 -16.00
C ALA A 14 1.44 11.47 -17.35
N GLU A 15 2.31 10.46 -17.29
CA GLU A 15 2.69 9.67 -18.47
C GLU A 15 1.48 8.94 -19.05
N LEU A 16 0.71 8.24 -18.21
CA LEU A 16 -0.44 7.46 -18.63
C LEU A 16 -1.56 8.30 -19.26
N VAL A 17 -1.85 9.50 -18.76
CA VAL A 17 -2.85 10.37 -19.36
C VAL A 17 -2.40 10.91 -20.73
N ALA A 18 -1.10 11.03 -20.97
CA ALA A 18 -0.57 11.37 -22.29
C ALA A 18 -0.72 10.20 -23.27
N GLU A 19 -0.46 8.98 -22.82
CA GLU A 19 -0.46 7.76 -23.62
C GLU A 19 -1.89 7.24 -23.93
N ASN A 20 -2.83 7.36 -22.99
CA ASN A 20 -4.16 6.76 -23.06
C ASN A 20 -5.27 7.79 -22.81
N LYS A 21 -6.03 8.11 -23.89
CA LYS A 21 -7.14 9.07 -23.85
C LYS A 21 -8.36 8.59 -23.05
N LYS A 22 -8.45 7.31 -22.68
CA LYS A 22 -9.51 6.78 -21.84
C LYS A 22 -9.29 7.07 -20.35
N ILE A 23 -8.08 7.43 -19.94
CA ILE A 23 -7.79 7.76 -18.55
C ILE A 23 -8.34 9.14 -18.22
N VAL A 24 -9.13 9.20 -17.15
CA VAL A 24 -9.62 10.42 -16.51
C VAL A 24 -9.18 10.45 -15.07
N VAL A 25 -8.93 11.64 -14.53
CA VAL A 25 -8.40 11.83 -13.18
C VAL A 25 -9.36 12.67 -12.37
N LEU A 26 -9.77 12.16 -11.22
CA LEU A 26 -10.62 12.86 -10.26
C LEU A 26 -9.84 13.07 -8.96
N ASP A 27 -10.00 14.23 -8.34
CA ASP A 27 -9.31 14.59 -7.11
C ASP A 27 -10.24 15.38 -6.19
N ALA A 28 -10.20 15.09 -4.89
CA ALA A 28 -11.03 15.75 -3.89
C ALA A 28 -10.35 16.98 -3.27
N ASP A 29 -9.95 17.94 -4.12
CA ASP A 29 -9.33 19.22 -3.77
C ASP A 29 -7.95 19.12 -3.10
N LEU A 30 -7.23 18.03 -3.35
CA LEU A 30 -5.91 17.74 -2.78
C LEU A 30 -4.81 17.54 -3.83
N SER A 31 -5.03 17.99 -5.07
CA SER A 31 -4.20 17.64 -6.24
C SER A 31 -2.71 17.99 -6.10
N GLY A 32 -2.38 19.02 -5.35
CA GLY A 32 -0.98 19.36 -5.01
C GLY A 32 -0.32 18.34 -4.08
N SER A 33 -1.10 17.78 -3.14
CA SER A 33 -0.67 16.79 -2.16
C SER A 33 -0.64 15.39 -2.72
N THR A 34 -1.68 14.99 -3.44
CA THR A 34 -1.80 13.68 -4.11
C THR A 34 -0.91 13.55 -5.34
N LYS A 35 -0.39 14.67 -5.85
CA LYS A 35 0.39 14.81 -7.09
C LYS A 35 -0.40 14.60 -8.38
N THR A 36 -1.72 14.47 -8.32
CA THR A 36 -2.60 14.42 -9.50
C THR A 36 -2.54 15.72 -10.34
N ALA A 37 -2.08 16.84 -9.75
CA ALA A 37 -1.79 18.08 -10.47
C ALA A 37 -0.80 17.88 -11.64
N ASN A 38 0.03 16.83 -11.64
CA ASN A 38 0.91 16.50 -12.75
C ASN A 38 0.10 16.05 -13.98
N ALA A 39 -0.91 15.21 -13.79
CA ALA A 39 -1.85 14.81 -14.84
C ALA A 39 -2.68 16.00 -15.35
N LYS A 40 -3.12 16.91 -14.46
CA LYS A 40 -3.82 18.14 -14.84
C LYS A 40 -3.02 19.01 -15.79
N LYS A 41 -1.70 19.09 -15.62
CA LYS A 41 -0.82 19.87 -16.52
C LYS A 41 -0.75 19.26 -17.92
N VAL A 42 -0.88 17.95 -18.04
CA VAL A 42 -0.78 17.20 -19.31
C VAL A 42 -2.12 17.14 -20.04
N ALA A 43 -3.21 16.89 -19.33
CA ALA A 43 -4.55 16.72 -19.88
C ALA A 43 -5.61 17.42 -19.01
N PRO A 44 -5.66 18.76 -19.00
CA PRO A 44 -6.58 19.51 -18.16
C PRO A 44 -8.06 19.23 -18.45
N GLU A 45 -8.41 18.84 -19.68
CA GLU A 45 -9.76 18.47 -20.10
C GLU A 45 -10.23 17.10 -19.57
N ARG A 46 -9.33 16.32 -19.01
CA ARG A 46 -9.61 14.99 -18.41
C ARG A 46 -9.27 14.96 -16.92
N PHE A 47 -9.11 16.13 -16.33
CA PHE A 47 -8.89 16.32 -14.89
C PHE A 47 -10.10 17.02 -14.27
N PHE A 48 -10.65 16.41 -13.20
CA PHE A 48 -11.84 16.91 -12.50
C PHE A 48 -11.52 17.11 -11.02
N ASN A 49 -11.58 18.36 -10.55
CA ASN A 49 -11.56 18.64 -9.12
C ASN A 49 -12.99 18.58 -8.60
N MET A 50 -13.26 17.61 -7.74
CA MET A 50 -14.58 17.32 -7.20
C MET A 50 -14.90 18.12 -5.93
N GLY A 51 -13.96 18.96 -5.45
CA GLY A 51 -14.06 19.58 -4.15
C GLY A 51 -13.84 18.57 -2.99
N ILE A 52 -14.07 18.99 -1.76
CA ILE A 52 -13.96 18.14 -0.58
C ILE A 52 -15.20 17.23 -0.47
N ALA A 53 -15.35 16.30 -1.42
CA ALA A 53 -16.56 15.48 -1.61
C ALA A 53 -16.18 14.07 -2.13
N GLU A 54 -15.49 13.27 -1.32
CA GLU A 54 -14.92 11.99 -1.73
C GLU A 54 -16.00 10.97 -2.14
N SER A 55 -17.15 10.95 -1.47
CA SER A 55 -18.27 10.07 -1.85
C SER A 55 -18.84 10.42 -3.23
N ASP A 56 -18.98 11.71 -3.53
CA ASP A 56 -19.40 12.21 -4.84
C ASP A 56 -18.34 11.90 -5.92
N MET A 57 -17.06 12.11 -5.59
CA MET A 57 -15.93 11.75 -6.47
C MET A 57 -15.97 10.27 -6.88
N ILE A 58 -16.20 9.35 -5.95
CA ILE A 58 -16.31 7.92 -6.26
C ILE A 58 -17.55 7.62 -7.10
N GLY A 59 -18.69 8.28 -6.84
CA GLY A 59 -19.89 8.17 -7.67
C GLY A 59 -19.65 8.60 -9.12
N HIS A 60 -18.97 9.73 -9.33
CA HIS A 60 -18.58 10.20 -10.67
C HIS A 60 -17.56 9.25 -11.33
N ALA A 61 -16.59 8.74 -10.59
CA ALA A 61 -15.64 7.74 -11.09
C ALA A 61 -16.39 6.48 -11.60
N ALA A 62 -17.38 5.99 -10.85
CA ALA A 62 -18.23 4.89 -11.29
C ALA A 62 -18.98 5.24 -12.60
N GLY A 63 -19.53 6.46 -12.72
CA GLY A 63 -20.17 6.94 -13.95
C GLY A 63 -19.23 7.00 -15.15
N PHE A 64 -17.99 7.47 -14.96
CA PHE A 64 -16.98 7.43 -16.01
C PHE A 64 -16.63 6.00 -16.43
N ALA A 65 -16.49 5.09 -15.47
CA ALA A 65 -16.17 3.69 -15.77
C ALA A 65 -17.29 3.01 -16.58
N THR A 66 -18.57 3.27 -16.29
CA THR A 66 -19.71 2.77 -17.09
C THR A 66 -19.71 3.31 -18.52
N SER A 67 -19.09 4.47 -18.74
CA SER A 67 -18.95 5.10 -20.06
C SER A 67 -17.69 4.65 -20.81
N GLY A 68 -16.94 3.66 -20.27
CA GLY A 68 -15.77 3.06 -20.91
C GLY A 68 -14.45 3.82 -20.69
N PHE A 69 -14.42 4.76 -19.74
CA PHE A 69 -13.20 5.42 -19.28
C PHE A 69 -12.51 4.60 -18.16
N ILE A 70 -11.27 4.98 -17.86
CA ILE A 70 -10.46 4.40 -16.77
C ILE A 70 -10.22 5.53 -15.75
N PRO A 71 -11.12 5.73 -14.78
CA PRO A 71 -10.97 6.78 -13.79
C PRO A 71 -9.96 6.42 -12.70
N PHE A 72 -9.04 7.35 -12.45
CA PHE A 72 -8.17 7.39 -11.27
C PHE A 72 -8.74 8.42 -10.30
N ALA A 73 -9.28 7.96 -9.17
CA ALA A 73 -9.90 8.79 -8.14
C ALA A 73 -8.97 8.89 -6.92
N SER A 74 -8.57 10.11 -6.57
CA SER A 74 -7.51 10.34 -5.57
C SER A 74 -7.93 11.32 -4.49
N SER A 75 -7.61 10.96 -3.26
CA SER A 75 -7.64 11.80 -2.06
C SER A 75 -6.64 11.24 -1.04
N PHE A 76 -6.66 11.72 0.22
CA PHE A 76 -5.94 11.02 1.27
C PHE A 76 -6.62 9.68 1.58
N SER A 77 -5.82 8.68 1.95
CA SER A 77 -6.30 7.32 2.21
C SER A 77 -7.46 7.29 3.19
N MET A 78 -7.36 8.03 4.30
CA MET A 78 -8.41 8.11 5.30
C MET A 78 -9.76 8.55 4.72
N PHE A 79 -9.73 9.49 3.78
CA PHE A 79 -10.96 10.05 3.21
C PHE A 79 -11.48 9.22 2.04
N CYS A 80 -10.61 8.71 1.16
CA CYS A 80 -11.07 7.79 0.11
C CYS A 80 -11.69 6.54 0.70
N THR A 81 -11.01 5.89 1.64
CA THR A 81 -11.40 4.55 2.11
C THR A 81 -12.39 4.58 3.27
N GLY A 82 -12.31 5.59 4.14
CA GLY A 82 -13.22 5.72 5.27
C GLY A 82 -14.53 6.39 4.89
N ARG A 83 -14.47 7.63 4.38
CA ARG A 83 -15.67 8.44 4.05
C ARG A 83 -16.46 7.89 2.87
N ALA A 84 -15.79 7.42 1.82
CA ALA A 84 -16.41 6.93 0.60
C ALA A 84 -16.52 5.39 0.52
N TRP A 85 -16.34 4.68 1.63
CA TRP A 85 -16.30 3.22 1.65
C TRP A 85 -17.55 2.57 1.07
N GLU A 86 -18.72 3.09 1.40
CA GLU A 86 -20.00 2.57 0.90
C GLU A 86 -20.09 2.71 -0.62
N GLN A 87 -19.71 3.87 -1.17
CA GLN A 87 -19.72 4.10 -2.62
C GLN A 87 -18.69 3.19 -3.33
N ILE A 88 -17.51 2.98 -2.77
CA ILE A 88 -16.54 2.01 -3.30
C ILE A 88 -17.16 0.62 -3.33
N ARG A 89 -17.79 0.19 -2.23
CA ARG A 89 -18.42 -1.12 -2.13
C ARG A 89 -19.57 -1.31 -3.11
N ASN A 90 -20.53 -0.39 -3.12
CA ASN A 90 -21.79 -0.56 -3.85
C ASN A 90 -21.74 -0.04 -5.29
N SER A 91 -21.06 1.09 -5.51
CA SER A 91 -21.06 1.74 -6.84
C SER A 91 -19.88 1.33 -7.69
N VAL A 92 -18.81 0.79 -7.11
CA VAL A 92 -17.58 0.40 -7.82
C VAL A 92 -17.37 -1.12 -7.80
N ALA A 93 -17.20 -1.71 -6.62
CA ALA A 93 -16.79 -3.12 -6.51
C ALA A 93 -17.94 -4.09 -6.86
N TYR A 94 -19.16 -3.86 -6.34
CA TYR A 94 -20.30 -4.72 -6.60
C TYR A 94 -20.62 -4.87 -8.10
N PRO A 95 -20.68 -3.78 -8.91
CA PRO A 95 -20.84 -3.88 -10.36
C PRO A 95 -19.53 -4.16 -11.12
N HIS A 96 -18.41 -4.41 -10.46
CA HIS A 96 -17.08 -4.69 -11.05
C HIS A 96 -16.60 -3.59 -12.01
N LEU A 97 -16.79 -2.33 -11.66
CA LEU A 97 -16.37 -1.20 -12.49
C LEU A 97 -14.87 -0.94 -12.40
N ASN A 98 -14.27 -0.60 -13.53
CA ASN A 98 -12.85 -0.35 -13.67
C ASN A 98 -12.43 1.01 -13.08
N VAL A 99 -12.52 1.19 -11.77
CA VAL A 99 -12.14 2.39 -11.04
C VAL A 99 -10.85 2.15 -10.25
N LYS A 100 -9.88 3.06 -10.36
CA LYS A 100 -8.62 3.03 -9.63
C LYS A 100 -8.69 4.03 -8.48
N VAL A 101 -8.92 3.54 -7.25
CA VAL A 101 -8.93 4.35 -6.04
C VAL A 101 -7.49 4.48 -5.55
N CYS A 102 -6.92 5.68 -5.58
CA CYS A 102 -5.54 5.92 -5.20
C CYS A 102 -5.48 6.78 -3.93
N GLY A 103 -5.31 6.12 -2.78
CA GLY A 103 -5.21 6.77 -1.49
C GLY A 103 -3.77 7.16 -1.17
N THR A 104 -3.50 8.46 -1.01
CA THR A 104 -2.20 8.96 -0.57
C THR A 104 -2.19 9.27 0.92
N HIS A 105 -1.05 9.54 1.50
CA HIS A 105 -0.93 9.90 2.92
C HIS A 105 -1.47 8.80 3.86
N ALA A 106 -1.26 7.52 3.48
CA ALA A 106 -1.62 6.40 4.32
C ALA A 106 -0.65 6.23 5.51
N GLY A 107 -1.15 5.68 6.62
CA GLY A 107 -0.35 5.35 7.80
C GLY A 107 -0.05 6.52 8.72
N ILE A 108 0.80 6.28 9.71
CA ILE A 108 1.20 7.29 10.71
C ILE A 108 2.23 8.30 10.17
N THR A 109 2.90 7.97 9.06
CA THR A 109 3.86 8.87 8.38
C THR A 109 3.21 10.06 7.67
N VAL A 110 1.89 10.20 7.73
CA VAL A 110 1.21 11.48 7.51
C VAL A 110 1.82 12.58 8.40
N GLY A 111 2.18 12.22 9.63
CA GLY A 111 2.95 13.09 10.51
C GLY A 111 2.08 14.10 11.28
N GLU A 112 2.34 15.39 11.07
CA GLU A 112 1.79 16.48 11.86
C GLU A 112 0.26 16.63 11.76
N ASP A 113 -0.35 16.18 10.67
CA ASP A 113 -1.82 16.22 10.49
C ASP A 113 -2.56 15.34 11.52
N GLY A 114 -1.88 14.34 12.07
CA GLY A 114 -2.33 13.56 13.22
C GLY A 114 -3.45 12.57 12.90
N VAL A 115 -4.09 12.09 13.96
CA VAL A 115 -5.03 10.96 13.97
C VAL A 115 -6.15 11.05 12.94
N SER A 116 -6.71 12.24 12.72
CA SER A 116 -7.82 12.44 11.78
C SER A 116 -7.44 12.18 10.31
N HIS A 117 -6.14 12.14 10.00
CA HIS A 117 -5.60 11.94 8.66
C HIS A 117 -4.82 10.63 8.53
N GLN A 118 -4.40 10.03 9.64
CA GLN A 118 -3.62 8.80 9.69
C GLN A 118 -4.51 7.58 9.40
N ALA A 119 -4.53 7.12 8.13
CA ALA A 119 -5.25 5.90 7.76
C ALA A 119 -4.43 4.68 8.21
N ILE A 120 -4.89 4.01 9.24
CA ILE A 120 -4.32 2.75 9.77
C ILE A 120 -5.29 1.57 9.67
N GLU A 121 -6.41 1.75 8.99
CA GLU A 121 -7.47 0.77 8.76
C GLU A 121 -7.76 0.54 7.26
N ASP A 122 -7.14 1.29 6.40
CA ASP A 122 -7.44 1.37 4.96
C ASP A 122 -7.23 0.03 4.22
N ILE A 123 -6.16 -0.71 4.53
CA ILE A 123 -5.92 -2.04 3.95
C ILE A 123 -7.05 -2.98 4.36
N ALA A 124 -7.43 -3.00 5.64
CA ALA A 124 -8.50 -3.85 6.15
C ALA A 124 -9.84 -3.54 5.48
N LEU A 125 -10.20 -2.24 5.38
CA LEU A 125 -11.44 -1.78 4.75
C LEU A 125 -11.52 -2.16 3.27
N MET A 126 -10.42 -2.04 2.54
CA MET A 126 -10.41 -2.34 1.10
C MET A 126 -10.28 -3.84 0.83
N ARG A 127 -9.51 -4.56 1.65
CA ARG A 127 -9.31 -6.00 1.51
C ARG A 127 -10.60 -6.80 1.73
N VAL A 128 -11.49 -6.34 2.64
CA VAL A 128 -12.76 -7.03 2.93
C VAL A 128 -13.79 -6.89 1.81
N VAL A 129 -13.63 -5.92 0.90
CA VAL A 129 -14.59 -5.70 -0.20
C VAL A 129 -14.42 -6.78 -1.28
N PRO A 130 -15.46 -7.56 -1.62
CA PRO A 130 -15.35 -8.59 -2.68
C PRO A 130 -14.98 -7.97 -4.04
N GLY A 131 -14.07 -8.63 -4.78
CA GLY A 131 -13.63 -8.21 -6.12
C GLY A 131 -12.71 -6.99 -6.16
N MET A 132 -12.45 -6.33 -5.03
CA MET A 132 -11.52 -5.21 -4.94
C MET A 132 -10.07 -5.71 -4.86
N GLU A 133 -9.21 -5.26 -5.76
CA GLU A 133 -7.76 -5.50 -5.66
C GLU A 133 -7.12 -4.46 -4.73
N VAL A 134 -6.04 -4.83 -4.03
CA VAL A 134 -5.34 -3.97 -3.07
C VAL A 134 -3.83 -4.09 -3.27
N TYR A 135 -3.18 -2.96 -3.58
CA TYR A 135 -1.74 -2.86 -3.80
C TYR A 135 -1.10 -1.86 -2.85
N VAL A 136 0.04 -2.23 -2.28
CA VAL A 136 0.81 -1.43 -1.30
C VAL A 136 2.28 -1.38 -1.73
N PRO A 137 2.64 -0.58 -2.76
CA PRO A 137 4.02 -0.51 -3.25
C PRO A 137 4.98 0.09 -2.22
N CYS A 138 6.22 -0.43 -2.18
CA CYS A 138 7.23 -0.06 -1.19
C CYS A 138 8.13 1.12 -1.62
N ASP A 139 8.31 1.36 -2.93
CA ASP A 139 9.18 2.41 -3.44
C ASP A 139 8.68 3.04 -4.75
N ALA A 140 9.48 3.93 -5.33
CA ALA A 140 9.13 4.65 -6.54
C ALA A 140 9.04 3.74 -7.77
N ALA A 141 9.97 2.81 -7.94
CA ALA A 141 10.01 1.89 -9.08
C ALA A 141 8.79 0.97 -9.07
N GLN A 142 8.51 0.35 -7.93
CA GLN A 142 7.35 -0.51 -7.78
C GLN A 142 6.04 0.26 -7.90
N THR A 143 5.97 1.51 -7.39
CA THR A 143 4.77 2.36 -7.56
C THR A 143 4.48 2.61 -9.02
N LYS A 144 5.47 3.03 -9.83
CA LYS A 144 5.28 3.24 -11.28
C LYS A 144 4.79 1.97 -11.96
N ALA A 145 5.37 0.82 -11.62
CA ALA A 145 4.94 -0.47 -12.16
C ALA A 145 3.51 -0.83 -11.77
N VAL A 146 3.11 -0.66 -10.49
CA VAL A 146 1.72 -0.86 -10.02
C VAL A 146 0.75 0.03 -10.79
N ILE A 147 1.05 1.32 -10.94
CA ILE A 147 0.14 2.27 -11.61
C ILE A 147 -0.04 1.89 -13.10
N ARG A 148 1.01 1.47 -13.79
CA ARG A 148 0.91 0.96 -15.17
C ARG A 148 0.15 -0.38 -15.22
N HIS A 149 0.38 -1.27 -14.27
CA HIS A 149 -0.33 -2.55 -14.16
C HIS A 149 -1.83 -2.31 -13.98
N VAL A 150 -2.26 -1.54 -12.98
CA VAL A 150 -3.69 -1.32 -12.73
C VAL A 150 -4.37 -0.56 -13.87
N ALA A 151 -3.66 0.32 -14.58
CA ALA A 151 -4.19 0.97 -15.78
C ALA A 151 -4.49 -0.01 -16.93
N SER A 152 -3.82 -1.17 -16.95
CA SER A 152 -3.99 -2.21 -17.98
C SER A 152 -5.06 -3.24 -17.62
N THR A 153 -5.51 -3.29 -16.37
CA THR A 153 -6.56 -4.21 -15.90
C THR A 153 -7.96 -3.59 -16.01
N ASN A 154 -8.99 -4.44 -15.98
CA ASN A 154 -10.40 -4.02 -15.97
C ASN A 154 -11.08 -4.24 -14.61
N THR A 155 -10.28 -4.35 -13.54
CA THR A 155 -10.75 -4.63 -12.18
C THR A 155 -10.73 -3.37 -11.32
N PRO A 156 -11.67 -3.20 -10.38
CA PRO A 156 -11.56 -2.14 -9.38
C PRO A 156 -10.36 -2.40 -8.46
N CYS A 157 -9.60 -1.36 -8.14
CA CYS A 157 -8.47 -1.52 -7.25
C CYS A 157 -8.31 -0.34 -6.30
N TYR A 158 -7.66 -0.61 -5.17
CA TYR A 158 -7.10 0.36 -4.25
C TYR A 158 -5.58 0.33 -4.31
N VAL A 159 -4.96 1.48 -4.51
CA VAL A 159 -3.50 1.64 -4.43
C VAL A 159 -3.16 2.54 -3.25
N ARG A 160 -2.41 1.98 -2.29
CA ARG A 160 -2.00 2.65 -1.06
C ARG A 160 -0.67 3.36 -1.24
N LEU A 161 -0.62 4.66 -0.98
CA LEU A 161 0.55 5.51 -1.23
C LEU A 161 0.92 6.33 0.00
N GLY A 162 2.22 6.45 0.27
CA GLY A 162 2.77 7.22 1.39
C GLY A 162 3.10 8.68 1.05
N ARG A 163 3.16 9.52 2.09
CA ARG A 163 3.60 10.92 2.04
C ARG A 163 5.12 11.04 2.08
N SER A 164 5.76 10.27 2.96
CA SER A 164 7.19 10.35 3.24
C SER A 164 8.02 9.77 2.10
N SER A 165 9.20 10.34 1.86
CA SER A 165 10.19 9.75 0.96
C SER A 165 10.70 8.43 1.56
N VAL A 166 10.87 7.43 0.71
CA VAL A 166 11.34 6.09 1.07
C VAL A 166 12.64 5.77 0.34
N GLU A 167 13.44 4.86 0.86
CA GLU A 167 14.62 4.36 0.17
C GLU A 167 14.22 3.42 -0.96
N ASP A 168 15.00 3.41 -2.02
CA ASP A 168 14.75 2.54 -3.16
C ASP A 168 15.13 1.09 -2.78
N VAL A 169 14.21 0.17 -2.99
CA VAL A 169 14.39 -1.28 -2.84
C VAL A 169 14.66 -1.91 -4.20
N TYR A 170 14.03 -1.36 -5.23
CA TYR A 170 14.10 -1.83 -6.61
C TYR A 170 14.70 -0.78 -7.53
N THR A 171 15.20 -1.22 -8.68
CA THR A 171 15.64 -0.35 -9.77
C THR A 171 14.51 -0.11 -10.77
N GLU A 172 14.62 0.96 -11.58
CA GLU A 172 13.60 1.26 -12.61
C GLU A 172 13.46 0.13 -13.65
N ASP A 173 14.50 -0.67 -13.87
CA ASP A 173 14.49 -1.79 -14.81
C ASP A 173 13.94 -3.10 -14.22
N THR A 174 13.49 -3.08 -12.97
CA THR A 174 12.94 -4.27 -12.33
C THR A 174 11.62 -4.69 -13.00
N ALA A 175 11.57 -5.92 -13.48
CA ALA A 175 10.34 -6.51 -13.99
C ALA A 175 9.50 -7.06 -12.83
N PHE A 176 8.29 -6.54 -12.66
CA PHE A 176 7.39 -6.95 -11.60
C PHE A 176 6.33 -7.94 -12.09
N ASP A 177 6.14 -9.01 -11.35
CA ASP A 177 5.03 -9.95 -11.49
C ASP A 177 4.14 -9.86 -10.23
N PHE A 178 3.06 -9.08 -10.30
CA PHE A 178 2.16 -8.87 -9.16
C PHE A 178 1.28 -10.09 -8.82
N SER A 179 1.40 -11.19 -9.55
CA SER A 179 0.84 -12.48 -9.15
C SER A 179 1.72 -13.21 -8.13
N LYS A 180 2.86 -12.65 -7.74
CA LYS A 180 3.85 -13.22 -6.81
C LYS A 180 4.20 -12.26 -5.69
N VAL A 181 4.66 -12.83 -4.56
CA VAL A 181 5.41 -12.06 -3.55
C VAL A 181 6.89 -12.08 -3.91
N HIS A 182 7.63 -11.03 -3.54
CA HIS A 182 9.03 -10.87 -3.92
C HIS A 182 9.94 -11.05 -2.71
N VAL A 183 10.84 -12.06 -2.74
CA VAL A 183 11.89 -12.22 -1.73
C VAL A 183 12.98 -11.19 -2.04
N VAL A 184 13.03 -10.10 -1.26
CA VAL A 184 13.99 -9.00 -1.43
C VAL A 184 15.29 -9.23 -0.65
N ARG A 185 15.26 -10.13 0.33
CA ARG A 185 16.43 -10.62 1.06
C ARG A 185 16.21 -12.09 1.44
N GLU A 186 17.18 -12.93 1.11
CA GLU A 186 17.18 -14.33 1.58
C GLU A 186 17.63 -14.43 3.05
N GLY A 187 17.20 -15.49 3.73
CA GLY A 187 17.54 -15.81 5.10
C GLY A 187 17.26 -17.26 5.43
N LYS A 188 17.59 -17.69 6.64
CA LYS A 188 17.37 -19.08 7.12
C LYS A 188 16.80 -19.18 8.52
N ASP A 189 16.95 -18.13 9.34
CA ASP A 189 16.59 -18.15 10.77
C ASP A 189 15.14 -17.69 11.01
N ALA A 190 14.64 -16.75 10.21
CA ALA A 190 13.28 -16.24 10.26
C ALA A 190 12.88 -15.57 8.94
N VAL A 191 11.60 -15.23 8.80
CA VAL A 191 11.08 -14.43 7.67
C VAL A 191 10.20 -13.28 8.16
N ILE A 192 10.32 -12.12 7.50
CA ILE A 192 9.45 -10.95 7.69
C ILE A 192 8.69 -10.72 6.37
N PHE A 193 7.37 -10.89 6.39
CA PHE A 193 6.49 -10.43 5.32
C PHE A 193 6.16 -8.96 5.56
N ALA A 194 6.49 -8.09 4.64
CA ALA A 194 6.31 -6.64 4.78
C ALA A 194 5.60 -6.05 3.57
N CYS A 195 4.95 -4.90 3.73
CA CYS A 195 4.37 -4.13 2.62
C CYS A 195 4.64 -2.64 2.78
N GLY A 196 4.64 -1.93 1.66
CA GLY A 196 4.88 -0.49 1.63
C GLY A 196 6.22 -0.13 2.27
N LEU A 197 6.28 1.01 2.94
CA LEU A 197 7.53 1.49 3.58
C LEU A 197 8.10 0.54 4.65
N MET A 198 7.31 -0.42 5.14
CA MET A 198 7.82 -1.39 6.12
C MET A 198 8.82 -2.39 5.52
N VAL A 199 8.90 -2.50 4.20
CA VAL A 199 9.94 -3.30 3.53
C VAL A 199 11.32 -2.74 3.85
N GLN A 200 11.50 -1.42 3.81
CA GLN A 200 12.77 -0.76 4.17
C GLN A 200 13.10 -0.93 5.66
N SER A 201 12.12 -0.81 6.54
CA SER A 201 12.31 -1.05 7.98
C SER A 201 12.72 -2.50 8.26
N ALA A 202 12.10 -3.47 7.56
CA ALA A 202 12.45 -4.89 7.67
C ALA A 202 13.85 -5.19 7.14
N LEU A 203 14.26 -4.59 6.01
CA LEU A 203 15.61 -4.74 5.45
C LEU A 203 16.68 -4.21 6.41
N LYS A 204 16.48 -3.03 7.00
CA LYS A 204 17.39 -2.46 8.00
C LYS A 204 17.50 -3.34 9.24
N ALA A 205 16.38 -3.88 9.72
CA ALA A 205 16.37 -4.81 10.84
C ALA A 205 17.12 -6.11 10.51
N ALA A 206 16.89 -6.68 9.33
CA ALA A 206 17.56 -7.89 8.87
C ALA A 206 19.08 -7.69 8.69
N GLU A 207 19.51 -6.52 8.22
CA GLU A 207 20.94 -6.16 8.12
C GLU A 207 21.62 -6.10 9.49
N LYS A 208 20.97 -5.49 10.49
CA LYS A 208 21.48 -5.46 11.87
C LYS A 208 21.56 -6.85 12.49
N LEU A 209 20.54 -7.69 12.28
CA LEU A 209 20.53 -9.08 12.76
C LEU A 209 21.62 -9.92 12.12
N SER A 210 21.90 -9.70 10.83
CA SER A 210 23.00 -10.37 10.11
C SER A 210 24.36 -10.08 10.72
N ALA A 211 24.61 -8.83 11.18
CA ALA A 211 25.83 -8.48 11.90
C ALA A 211 25.99 -9.24 13.23
N GLU A 212 24.91 -9.80 13.78
CA GLU A 212 24.88 -10.66 14.97
C GLU A 212 24.83 -12.16 14.62
N GLY A 213 24.95 -12.51 13.34
CA GLY A 213 24.93 -13.90 12.85
C GLY A 213 23.54 -14.51 12.69
N LYS A 214 22.49 -13.68 12.64
CA LYS A 214 21.10 -14.10 12.40
C LYS A 214 20.65 -13.67 11.00
N GLU A 215 20.39 -14.63 10.12
CA GLU A 215 19.99 -14.39 8.72
C GLU A 215 18.47 -14.42 8.57
N VAL A 216 17.86 -13.24 8.48
CA VAL A 216 16.42 -13.05 8.38
C VAL A 216 16.05 -12.72 6.93
N ALA A 217 15.12 -13.48 6.37
CA ALA A 217 14.53 -13.22 5.06
C ALA A 217 13.54 -12.06 5.13
N VAL A 218 13.46 -11.27 4.05
CA VAL A 218 12.45 -10.21 3.90
C VAL A 218 11.69 -10.46 2.60
N VAL A 219 10.37 -10.49 2.71
CA VAL A 219 9.44 -10.72 1.61
C VAL A 219 8.55 -9.48 1.44
N ASP A 220 8.61 -8.87 0.28
CA ASP A 220 7.72 -7.78 -0.11
C ASP A 220 6.39 -8.34 -0.62
N VAL A 221 5.30 -7.98 0.05
CA VAL A 221 3.93 -8.35 -0.29
C VAL A 221 3.21 -7.10 -0.82
N CYS A 222 3.56 -6.68 -2.03
CA CYS A 222 2.95 -5.52 -2.69
C CYS A 222 1.47 -5.76 -2.99
N ALA A 223 1.13 -6.91 -3.59
CA ALA A 223 -0.25 -7.32 -3.87
C ALA A 223 -0.84 -8.00 -2.62
N ILE A 224 -1.63 -7.24 -1.87
CA ILE A 224 -2.36 -7.78 -0.70
C ILE A 224 -3.57 -8.60 -1.16
N LYS A 225 -4.20 -8.17 -2.27
CA LYS A 225 -5.33 -8.86 -2.87
C LYS A 225 -5.41 -8.53 -4.38
N PRO A 226 -5.41 -9.56 -5.26
CA PRO A 226 -5.17 -10.96 -4.93
C PRO A 226 -3.73 -11.17 -4.45
N CYS A 227 -3.49 -12.18 -3.61
CA CYS A 227 -2.15 -12.59 -3.22
C CYS A 227 -1.89 -14.04 -3.65
N ASN A 228 -0.61 -14.40 -3.74
CA ASN A 228 -0.19 -15.77 -4.04
C ASN A 228 -0.13 -16.58 -2.72
N GLU A 229 -1.27 -17.13 -2.32
CA GLU A 229 -1.40 -17.89 -1.07
C GLU A 229 -0.50 -19.13 -1.04
N GLU A 230 -0.31 -19.79 -2.19
CA GLU A 230 0.55 -20.99 -2.27
C GLU A 230 2.02 -20.62 -2.04
N GLN A 231 2.51 -19.58 -2.69
CA GLN A 231 3.88 -19.11 -2.48
C GLN A 231 4.10 -18.63 -1.03
N ILE A 232 3.11 -17.95 -0.44
CA ILE A 232 3.16 -17.55 0.98
C ILE A 232 3.20 -18.80 1.87
N ALA A 233 2.38 -19.81 1.61
CA ALA A 233 2.37 -21.05 2.39
C ALA A 233 3.69 -21.82 2.28
N GLU A 234 4.32 -21.88 1.10
CA GLU A 234 5.66 -22.44 0.90
C GLU A 234 6.72 -21.70 1.74
N LEU A 235 6.68 -20.37 1.76
CA LEU A 235 7.56 -19.57 2.58
C LEU A 235 7.29 -19.76 4.08
N LEU A 236 6.02 -19.86 4.48
CA LEU A 236 5.65 -20.18 5.86
C LEU A 236 6.21 -21.54 6.28
N ALA A 237 6.16 -22.56 5.42
CA ALA A 237 6.67 -23.89 5.72
C ALA A 237 8.20 -23.93 5.88
N LYS A 238 8.92 -23.01 5.21
CA LYS A 238 10.38 -22.92 5.22
C LYS A 238 10.95 -22.38 6.54
N TYR A 239 10.18 -21.55 7.27
CA TYR A 239 10.69 -20.82 8.46
C TYR A 239 9.86 -21.15 9.71
N ASP A 240 10.55 -21.41 10.83
CA ASP A 240 9.89 -21.65 12.13
C ASP A 240 9.41 -20.35 12.79
N VAL A 241 10.17 -19.24 12.60
CA VAL A 241 9.86 -17.94 13.17
C VAL A 241 9.42 -16.99 12.07
N VAL A 242 8.19 -16.48 12.18
CA VAL A 242 7.53 -15.68 11.14
C VAL A 242 7.01 -14.37 11.70
N PHE A 243 7.32 -13.28 10.99
CA PHE A 243 6.84 -11.94 11.29
C PHE A 243 6.05 -11.36 10.12
N THR A 244 5.13 -10.44 10.44
CA THR A 244 4.58 -9.49 9.47
C THR A 244 4.92 -8.07 9.90
N ALA A 245 5.13 -7.15 8.94
CA ALA A 245 5.42 -5.76 9.22
C ALA A 245 4.59 -4.84 8.31
N GLU A 246 3.75 -4.02 8.93
CA GLU A 246 2.83 -3.11 8.25
C GLU A 246 2.67 -1.79 8.99
N GLU A 247 2.63 -0.67 8.28
CA GLU A 247 2.27 0.64 8.83
C GLU A 247 0.75 0.80 8.86
N HIS A 248 0.12 -0.08 9.63
CA HIS A 248 -1.33 -0.26 9.71
C HIS A 248 -1.67 -0.89 11.06
N ASN A 249 -2.94 -0.86 11.47
CA ASN A 249 -3.41 -1.66 12.61
C ASN A 249 -3.12 -3.14 12.34
N VAL A 250 -2.63 -3.87 13.33
CA VAL A 250 -2.37 -5.32 13.21
C VAL A 250 -3.64 -6.15 12.95
N ILE A 251 -4.83 -5.51 13.05
CA ILE A 251 -6.12 -6.14 12.79
C ILE A 251 -6.53 -5.92 11.33
N GLY A 252 -6.72 -7.00 10.59
CA GLY A 252 -7.33 -6.99 9.25
C GLY A 252 -6.43 -6.61 8.08
N GLY A 253 -5.19 -6.12 8.32
CA GLY A 253 -4.23 -5.78 7.27
C GLY A 253 -3.42 -6.99 6.77
N LEU A 254 -2.12 -6.75 6.47
CA LEU A 254 -1.18 -7.79 6.02
C LEU A 254 -1.04 -8.89 7.07
N GLY A 255 -0.90 -8.53 8.35
CA GLY A 255 -0.79 -9.51 9.44
C GLY A 255 -2.02 -10.41 9.53
N GLY A 256 -3.21 -9.86 9.32
CA GLY A 256 -4.45 -10.63 9.21
C GLY A 256 -4.41 -11.62 8.05
N LEU A 257 -4.02 -11.17 6.85
CA LEU A 257 -3.89 -12.01 5.66
C LEU A 257 -2.94 -13.20 5.89
N ILE A 258 -1.75 -12.94 6.42
CA ILE A 258 -0.76 -14.01 6.66
C ILE A 258 -1.26 -14.99 7.74
N CYS A 259 -1.95 -14.49 8.78
CA CYS A 259 -2.56 -15.37 9.79
C CYS A 259 -3.68 -16.26 9.20
N GLU A 260 -4.52 -15.74 8.30
CA GLU A 260 -5.56 -16.50 7.60
C GLU A 260 -4.94 -17.61 6.76
N ILE A 261 -3.94 -17.30 5.93
CA ILE A 261 -3.22 -18.30 5.11
C ILE A 261 -2.51 -19.34 6.00
N ALA A 262 -1.88 -18.88 7.10
CA ALA A 262 -1.23 -19.78 8.02
C ALA A 262 -2.22 -20.75 8.66
N ALA A 263 -3.38 -20.28 9.11
CA ALA A 263 -4.40 -21.12 9.72
C ALA A 263 -4.90 -22.23 8.77
N ASP A 264 -5.06 -21.90 7.49
CA ASP A 264 -5.60 -22.84 6.49
C ASP A 264 -4.54 -23.81 5.94
N LYS A 265 -3.31 -23.32 5.68
CA LYS A 265 -2.32 -24.08 4.92
C LYS A 265 -1.08 -24.51 5.72
N CYS A 266 -0.65 -23.76 6.72
CA CYS A 266 0.57 -24.02 7.49
C CYS A 266 0.47 -23.43 8.90
N PRO A 267 -0.29 -24.08 9.82
CA PRO A 267 -0.56 -23.53 11.15
C PRO A 267 0.71 -23.27 11.97
N LYS A 268 0.95 -21.99 12.29
CA LYS A 268 2.04 -21.56 13.15
C LYS A 268 1.80 -20.18 13.76
N LYS A 269 2.61 -19.84 14.76
CA LYS A 269 2.57 -18.53 15.38
C LYS A 269 3.12 -17.47 14.43
N ILE A 270 2.36 -16.39 14.21
CA ILE A 270 2.78 -15.21 13.47
C ILE A 270 2.97 -14.04 14.44
N HIS A 271 4.14 -13.43 14.42
CA HIS A 271 4.44 -12.21 15.18
C HIS A 271 4.09 -10.99 14.32
N ARG A 272 3.10 -10.21 14.72
CA ARG A 272 2.60 -9.09 13.93
C ARG A 272 3.20 -7.76 14.41
N ILE A 273 4.03 -7.13 13.58
CA ILE A 273 4.60 -5.80 13.78
C ILE A 273 3.71 -4.79 13.04
N GLY A 274 3.13 -3.85 13.77
CA GLY A 274 2.20 -2.84 13.29
C GLY A 274 1.67 -2.02 14.45
N ILE A 275 0.67 -1.18 14.20
CA ILE A 275 -0.01 -0.41 15.24
C ILE A 275 -0.88 -1.36 16.07
N GLN A 276 -0.63 -1.39 17.38
CA GLN A 276 -1.21 -2.36 18.32
C GLN A 276 -2.58 -1.88 18.84
N ASP A 277 -3.57 -1.83 17.93
CA ASP A 277 -4.96 -1.44 18.21
C ASP A 277 -5.09 -0.14 19.02
N THR A 278 -4.38 0.88 18.56
CA THR A 278 -4.39 2.23 19.17
C THR A 278 -4.30 3.29 18.09
N TYR A 279 -4.83 4.47 18.38
CA TYR A 279 -4.56 5.63 17.52
C TYR A 279 -3.15 6.15 17.75
N ALA A 280 -2.55 6.71 16.71
CA ALA A 280 -1.29 7.42 16.84
C ALA A 280 -1.52 8.87 17.32
N GLU A 281 -0.69 9.81 16.91
CA GLU A 281 -0.74 11.22 17.34
C GLU A 281 -0.08 12.13 16.30
N SER A 282 -0.24 13.44 16.44
CA SER A 282 0.48 14.43 15.65
C SER A 282 1.96 14.45 16.03
N GLY A 283 2.84 14.47 15.03
CA GLY A 283 4.27 14.53 15.26
C GLY A 283 5.10 14.40 14.00
N ASP A 284 6.41 14.52 14.13
CA ASP A 284 7.35 14.21 13.05
C ASP A 284 7.24 12.74 12.64
N ALA A 285 7.16 12.46 11.34
CA ALA A 285 6.93 11.11 10.82
C ALA A 285 7.99 10.08 11.32
N ASN A 286 9.28 10.45 11.33
CA ASN A 286 10.33 9.55 11.78
C ASN A 286 10.26 9.28 13.28
N LYS A 287 9.93 10.31 14.07
CA LYS A 287 9.73 10.16 15.51
C LYS A 287 8.53 9.27 15.84
N LEU A 288 7.45 9.38 15.06
CA LEU A 288 6.31 8.49 15.19
C LEU A 288 6.68 7.05 14.84
N MET A 289 7.39 6.82 13.74
CA MET A 289 7.88 5.48 13.40
C MET A 289 8.72 4.86 14.52
N ALA A 290 9.65 5.62 15.10
CA ALA A 290 10.47 5.16 16.23
C ALA A 290 9.62 4.90 17.49
N LYS A 291 8.68 5.82 17.84
CA LYS A 291 7.80 5.68 19.01
C LYS A 291 6.93 4.44 18.94
N TYR A 292 6.36 4.16 17.77
CA TYR A 292 5.52 2.98 17.54
C TYR A 292 6.32 1.73 17.13
N LYS A 293 7.66 1.79 17.18
CA LYS A 293 8.59 0.68 16.87
C LYS A 293 8.40 0.11 15.45
N LEU A 294 8.13 0.99 14.50
CA LEU A 294 7.96 0.65 13.08
C LEU A 294 9.18 1.06 12.23
N ASP A 295 10.15 1.77 12.79
CA ASP A 295 11.43 2.02 12.14
C ASP A 295 12.33 0.77 12.15
N GLY A 296 13.47 0.83 11.48
CA GLY A 296 14.42 -0.29 11.40
C GLY A 296 14.92 -0.77 12.76
N GLU A 297 15.08 0.14 13.75
CA GLU A 297 15.47 -0.20 15.11
C GLU A 297 14.35 -0.95 15.85
N GLY A 298 13.15 -0.40 15.82
CA GLY A 298 11.99 -1.00 16.48
C GLY A 298 11.64 -2.37 15.92
N VAL A 299 11.76 -2.56 14.59
CA VAL A 299 11.58 -3.89 13.96
C VAL A 299 12.69 -4.85 14.41
N TYR A 300 13.97 -4.40 14.41
CA TYR A 300 15.10 -5.21 14.89
C TYR A 300 14.89 -5.69 16.33
N GLU A 301 14.51 -4.79 17.27
CA GLU A 301 14.26 -5.17 18.66
C GLU A 301 13.18 -6.24 18.80
N GLN A 302 12.06 -6.09 18.06
CA GLN A 302 10.93 -7.02 18.11
C GLN A 302 11.30 -8.38 17.53
N VAL A 303 12.04 -8.42 16.42
CA VAL A 303 12.51 -9.66 15.81
C VAL A 303 13.52 -10.37 16.69
N LYS A 304 14.51 -9.64 17.21
CA LYS A 304 15.55 -10.19 18.11
C LYS A 304 14.96 -10.81 19.36
N ALA A 305 13.91 -10.23 19.92
CA ALA A 305 13.26 -10.74 21.14
C ALA A 305 12.55 -12.09 20.94
N ALA A 306 12.29 -12.50 19.69
CA ALA A 306 11.63 -13.76 19.37
C ALA A 306 12.55 -14.82 18.72
N LEU A 307 13.79 -14.45 18.37
CA LEU A 307 14.86 -15.31 17.87
C LEU A 307 15.74 -15.86 18.99
#